data_ce56279b8d12aecad392216d8431f6e0
#
_entry.id   ce56279b8d12aecad392216d8431f6e0
#
_cell.length_a   1.000
_cell.length_b   1.000
_cell.length_c   1.000
_cell.angle_alpha   90.00
_cell.angle_beta   90.00
_cell.angle_gamma   90.00
#
_symmetry.space_group_name_H-M   'P 1'
#
loop_
_entity.id
_entity.type
_entity.pdbx_description
1 polymer ?
#
loop_
_entity_poly.entity_id
_entity_poly.type
_entity_poly.pdbx_seq_one_letter_code
_entity_poly.pdbx_strand_id
1 'polypeptide(L)'
;MLFRSLMETALVMIEKFKGSFERSWDLRRLVLKKLKKHTRTDNIRFDGFSRASHVTDATDWRVEYPFVVIYPDSEDEVPGIVKALIDLDFVIIPRGGGTGYTGGAVPLHSRSAVINTEKLNRISDVEMRKLEGLDKEVATIQAGAGSVNKKVAEKAASEGWVFSVDPNSNYACTIGGNIAENAGGKKAVLWGTTVDNVYWYRMVDPDGNWLEVTRVNHNLGKIHLQEDVVFEAVWKQGNKSPEKAPIIRKKTFRLKGPKFRTPDRV
;
A
#
# COMPACT_ATOMS: atom_id res chain seq x y z
N MET A 1 -19.74 54.70 -0.76
CA MET A 1 -18.59 54.00 -1.37
C MET A 1 -18.28 52.68 -0.72
N LEU A 2 -18.16 52.56 0.57
CA LEU A 2 -17.80 51.29 1.26
C LEU A 2 -18.75 50.12 0.95
N PHE A 3 -20.04 50.33 0.96
CA PHE A 3 -21.06 49.29 0.73
C PHE A 3 -21.03 48.71 -0.69
N ARG A 4 -20.75 49.55 -1.70
CA ARG A 4 -20.60 49.14 -3.11
C ARG A 4 -19.37 48.26 -3.29
N SER A 5 -18.26 48.64 -2.70
CA SER A 5 -17.00 47.86 -2.71
C SER A 5 -17.15 46.48 -2.03
N LEU A 6 -17.88 46.41 -0.92
CA LEU A 6 -18.19 45.16 -0.21
C LEU A 6 -19.06 44.24 -1.05
N MET A 7 -20.08 44.77 -1.73
CA MET A 7 -20.95 43.98 -2.62
C MET A 7 -20.18 43.47 -3.83
N GLU A 8 -19.34 44.28 -4.47
CA GLU A 8 -18.49 43.85 -5.59
C GLU A 8 -17.49 42.77 -5.18
N THR A 9 -16.88 42.90 -4.00
CA THR A 9 -15.98 41.86 -3.43
C THR A 9 -16.73 40.56 -3.17
N ALA A 10 -17.93 40.64 -2.58
CA ALA A 10 -18.76 39.45 -2.30
C ALA A 10 -19.18 38.74 -3.60
N LEU A 11 -19.57 39.48 -4.65
CA LEU A 11 -19.90 38.92 -5.95
C LEU A 11 -18.73 38.19 -6.58
N VAL A 12 -17.53 38.78 -6.56
CA VAL A 12 -16.30 38.13 -7.06
C VAL A 12 -15.98 36.85 -6.29
N MET A 13 -16.15 36.85 -4.96
CA MET A 13 -15.96 35.66 -4.14
C MET A 13 -16.99 34.56 -4.48
N ILE A 14 -18.27 34.92 -4.68
CA ILE A 14 -19.33 33.99 -5.06
C ILE A 14 -19.04 33.38 -6.45
N GLU A 15 -18.64 34.18 -7.42
CA GLU A 15 -18.27 33.70 -8.76
C GLU A 15 -17.05 32.76 -8.73
N LYS A 16 -16.02 33.11 -7.97
CA LYS A 16 -14.84 32.24 -7.76
C LYS A 16 -15.25 30.93 -7.10
N PHE A 17 -16.10 30.98 -6.08
CA PHE A 17 -16.60 29.78 -5.41
C PHE A 17 -17.42 28.90 -6.37
N LYS A 18 -18.35 29.51 -7.12
CA LYS A 18 -19.16 28.81 -8.13
C LYS A 18 -18.29 28.13 -9.18
N GLY A 19 -17.33 28.85 -9.76
CA GLY A 19 -16.41 28.28 -10.75
C GLY A 19 -15.50 27.19 -10.19
N SER A 20 -15.09 27.30 -8.92
CA SER A 20 -14.33 26.23 -8.22
C SER A 20 -15.22 24.99 -7.98
N PHE A 21 -16.47 25.19 -7.58
CA PHE A 21 -17.42 24.12 -7.35
C PHE A 21 -17.74 23.36 -8.66
N GLU A 22 -18.03 24.08 -9.75
CA GLU A 22 -18.30 23.48 -11.05
C GLU A 22 -17.13 22.64 -11.56
N ARG A 23 -15.89 23.16 -11.50
CA ARG A 23 -14.68 22.40 -11.85
C ARG A 23 -14.49 21.14 -10.99
N SER A 24 -14.75 21.24 -9.70
CA SER A 24 -14.69 20.09 -8.79
C SER A 24 -15.75 19.05 -9.13
N TRP A 25 -16.94 19.48 -9.52
CA TRP A 25 -18.04 18.61 -9.90
C TRP A 25 -17.77 17.86 -11.23
N ASP A 26 -17.24 18.56 -12.22
CA ASP A 26 -16.88 17.96 -13.50
C ASP A 26 -15.72 16.96 -13.34
N LEU A 27 -14.73 17.28 -12.49
CA LEU A 27 -13.65 16.35 -12.17
C LEU A 27 -14.19 15.09 -11.47
N ARG A 28 -15.13 15.22 -10.52
CA ARG A 28 -15.78 14.06 -9.88
C ARG A 28 -16.49 13.16 -10.89
N ARG A 29 -17.24 13.76 -11.83
CA ARG A 29 -17.91 13.01 -12.91
C ARG A 29 -16.89 12.25 -13.77
N LEU A 30 -15.79 12.90 -14.12
CA LEU A 30 -14.74 12.30 -14.94
C LEU A 30 -14.07 11.14 -14.20
N VAL A 31 -13.68 11.33 -12.94
CA VAL A 31 -13.08 10.30 -12.07
C VAL A 31 -14.04 9.11 -11.96
N LEU A 32 -15.30 9.36 -11.63
CA LEU A 32 -16.32 8.30 -11.53
C LEU A 32 -16.48 7.53 -12.84
N LYS A 33 -16.56 8.25 -13.98
CA LYS A 33 -16.67 7.63 -15.31
C LYS A 33 -15.49 6.73 -15.65
N LYS A 34 -14.29 7.09 -15.23
CA LYS A 34 -13.07 6.30 -15.46
C LYS A 34 -13.02 5.10 -14.52
N LEU A 35 -13.17 5.33 -13.21
CA LEU A 35 -12.99 4.29 -12.18
C LEU A 35 -14.07 3.21 -12.19
N LYS A 36 -15.33 3.54 -12.53
CA LYS A 36 -16.43 2.55 -12.61
C LYS A 36 -16.24 1.45 -13.65
N LYS A 37 -15.22 1.54 -14.49
CA LYS A 37 -14.81 0.48 -15.42
C LYS A 37 -13.99 -0.61 -14.75
N HIS A 38 -13.45 -0.32 -13.58
CA HIS A 38 -12.49 -1.16 -12.87
C HIS A 38 -12.99 -1.62 -11.51
N THR A 39 -13.91 -0.88 -10.89
CA THR A 39 -14.51 -1.24 -9.60
C THR A 39 -15.98 -0.80 -9.55
N ARG A 40 -16.73 -1.31 -8.58
CA ARG A 40 -18.13 -0.92 -8.36
C ARG A 40 -18.22 0.55 -7.96
N THR A 41 -19.31 1.20 -8.34
CA THR A 41 -19.56 2.61 -7.99
C THR A 41 -19.54 2.86 -6.49
N ASP A 42 -20.03 1.92 -5.68
CA ASP A 42 -20.07 2.02 -4.22
C ASP A 42 -18.68 2.01 -3.57
N ASN A 43 -17.67 1.56 -4.29
CA ASN A 43 -16.28 1.57 -3.86
C ASN A 43 -15.60 2.92 -4.06
N ILE A 44 -16.23 3.85 -4.77
CA ILE A 44 -15.66 5.16 -5.13
C ILE A 44 -16.34 6.23 -4.29
N ARG A 45 -15.66 6.71 -3.25
CA ARG A 45 -16.24 7.58 -2.23
C ARG A 45 -15.74 9.01 -2.34
N PHE A 46 -16.69 9.94 -2.51
CA PHE A 46 -16.44 11.39 -2.52
C PHE A 46 -17.08 12.07 -1.31
N ASP A 47 -17.78 11.31 -0.47
CA ASP A 47 -18.48 11.84 0.70
C ASP A 47 -17.52 12.37 1.77
N GLY A 48 -18.02 13.29 2.60
CA GLY A 48 -17.23 13.95 3.62
C GLY A 48 -16.71 13.00 4.69
N PHE A 49 -17.49 11.97 5.05
CA PHE A 49 -17.09 11.00 6.07
C PHE A 49 -15.90 10.15 5.61
N SER A 50 -15.99 9.55 4.43
CA SER A 50 -14.90 8.75 3.86
C SER A 50 -13.62 9.57 3.70
N ARG A 51 -13.75 10.82 3.24
CA ARG A 51 -12.58 11.72 3.07
C ARG A 51 -11.97 12.13 4.41
N ALA A 52 -12.80 12.46 5.41
CA ALA A 52 -12.36 12.88 6.74
C ALA A 52 -11.64 11.74 7.49
N SER A 53 -12.12 10.49 7.35
CA SER A 53 -11.49 9.33 7.99
C SER A 53 -10.13 8.95 7.37
N HIS A 54 -9.77 9.55 6.22
CA HIS A 54 -8.50 9.28 5.52
C HIS A 54 -7.59 10.51 5.44
N VAL A 55 -7.83 11.54 6.25
CA VAL A 55 -7.04 12.78 6.25
C VAL A 55 -5.76 12.68 7.07
N THR A 56 -5.66 11.68 7.95
CA THR A 56 -4.56 11.54 8.91
C THR A 56 -4.09 10.09 9.02
N ASP A 57 -2.93 9.89 9.60
CA ASP A 57 -2.42 8.62 10.10
C ASP A 57 -2.00 8.75 11.58
N ALA A 58 -1.14 7.89 12.09
CA ALA A 58 -0.69 7.96 13.48
C ALA A 58 0.26 9.13 13.80
N THR A 59 0.71 9.90 12.80
CA THR A 59 1.44 11.16 13.02
C THR A 59 0.54 12.30 13.48
N ASP A 60 -0.79 12.12 13.39
CA ASP A 60 -1.80 13.15 13.64
C ASP A 60 -1.71 14.37 12.71
N TRP A 61 -0.94 14.27 11.65
CA TRP A 61 -0.90 15.31 10.62
C TRP A 61 -2.20 15.33 9.83
N ARG A 62 -2.71 16.53 9.56
CA ARG A 62 -3.90 16.81 8.76
C ARG A 62 -3.56 17.95 7.83
N VAL A 63 -3.18 17.62 6.60
CA VAL A 63 -2.72 18.64 5.63
C VAL A 63 -3.81 18.95 4.63
N GLU A 64 -4.36 17.92 3.96
CA GLU A 64 -5.37 18.09 2.92
C GLU A 64 -6.38 16.92 2.96
N TYR A 65 -7.59 17.17 2.50
CA TYR A 65 -8.56 16.10 2.30
C TYR A 65 -8.28 15.37 0.98
N PRO A 66 -8.31 14.03 0.93
CA PRO A 66 -8.23 13.33 -0.34
C PRO A 66 -9.43 13.72 -1.22
N PHE A 67 -9.21 13.81 -2.52
CA PHE A 67 -10.31 14.09 -3.46
C PHE A 67 -11.32 12.93 -3.50
N VAL A 68 -10.81 11.72 -3.46
CA VAL A 68 -11.58 10.48 -3.54
C VAL A 68 -10.91 9.39 -2.70
N VAL A 69 -11.74 8.51 -2.12
CA VAL A 69 -11.29 7.29 -1.46
C VAL A 69 -11.86 6.10 -2.21
N ILE A 70 -11.03 5.11 -2.54
CA ILE A 70 -11.41 3.93 -3.32
C ILE A 70 -11.16 2.68 -2.49
N TYR A 71 -12.12 1.76 -2.47
CA TYR A 71 -12.08 0.49 -1.74
C TYR A 71 -12.19 -0.69 -2.71
N PRO A 72 -11.10 -1.11 -3.38
CA PRO A 72 -11.17 -2.23 -4.32
C PRO A 72 -11.66 -3.50 -3.63
N ASP A 73 -12.55 -4.25 -4.28
CA ASP A 73 -13.09 -5.51 -3.77
C ASP A 73 -12.10 -6.67 -3.96
N SER A 74 -11.26 -6.58 -4.98
CA SER A 74 -10.22 -7.57 -5.29
C SER A 74 -8.94 -6.93 -5.79
N GLU A 75 -7.84 -7.68 -5.74
CA GLU A 75 -6.56 -7.21 -6.29
C GLU A 75 -6.63 -6.94 -7.80
N ASP A 76 -7.43 -7.70 -8.55
CA ASP A 76 -7.58 -7.56 -10.00
C ASP A 76 -8.12 -6.18 -10.44
N GLU A 77 -8.77 -5.46 -9.54
CA GLU A 77 -9.27 -4.11 -9.79
C GLU A 77 -8.15 -3.05 -9.72
N VAL A 78 -7.10 -3.33 -8.93
CA VAL A 78 -6.07 -2.33 -8.55
C VAL A 78 -5.29 -1.80 -9.77
N PRO A 79 -4.82 -2.63 -10.73
CA PRO A 79 -4.11 -2.12 -11.91
C PRO A 79 -4.90 -1.10 -12.71
N GLY A 80 -6.16 -1.39 -12.97
CA GLY A 80 -7.04 -0.48 -13.71
C GLY A 80 -7.34 0.81 -12.95
N ILE A 81 -7.51 0.73 -11.63
CA ILE A 81 -7.70 1.90 -10.75
C ILE A 81 -6.44 2.78 -10.77
N VAL A 82 -5.25 2.19 -10.55
CA VAL A 82 -3.97 2.92 -10.57
C VAL A 82 -3.76 3.62 -11.90
N LYS A 83 -3.89 2.89 -13.02
CA LYS A 83 -3.73 3.46 -14.36
C LYS A 83 -4.71 4.61 -14.61
N ALA A 84 -5.98 4.46 -14.24
CA ALA A 84 -6.98 5.49 -14.43
C ALA A 84 -6.71 6.76 -13.59
N LEU A 85 -6.17 6.61 -12.39
CA LEU A 85 -5.80 7.73 -11.51
C LEU A 85 -4.56 8.47 -12.04
N ILE A 86 -3.54 7.74 -12.48
CA ILE A 86 -2.33 8.33 -13.09
C ILE A 86 -2.70 9.08 -14.36
N ASP A 87 -3.54 8.52 -15.25
CA ASP A 87 -4.01 9.18 -16.47
C ASP A 87 -4.81 10.47 -16.20
N LEU A 88 -5.33 10.61 -14.98
CA LEU A 88 -6.05 11.80 -14.50
C LEU A 88 -5.17 12.71 -13.65
N ASP A 89 -3.87 12.47 -13.57
CA ASP A 89 -2.90 13.25 -12.80
C ASP A 89 -3.25 13.33 -11.30
N PHE A 90 -3.59 12.20 -10.69
CA PHE A 90 -3.79 12.07 -9.25
C PHE A 90 -2.54 11.55 -8.54
N VAL A 91 -2.28 12.11 -7.36
CA VAL A 91 -1.34 11.53 -6.39
C VAL A 91 -2.02 10.35 -5.71
N ILE A 92 -1.46 9.16 -5.85
CA ILE A 92 -2.02 7.94 -5.27
C ILE A 92 -1.41 7.69 -3.90
N ILE A 93 -2.27 7.43 -2.92
CA ILE A 93 -1.90 7.10 -1.56
C ILE A 93 -2.49 5.72 -1.23
N PRO A 94 -1.69 4.65 -1.28
CA PRO A 94 -2.12 3.35 -0.77
C PRO A 94 -2.24 3.42 0.76
N ARG A 95 -3.35 2.92 1.31
CA ARG A 95 -3.60 2.96 2.75
C ARG A 95 -4.09 1.61 3.26
N GLY A 96 -3.39 1.09 4.26
CA GLY A 96 -3.83 0.00 5.13
C GLY A 96 -4.48 0.55 6.40
N GLY A 97 -3.97 0.18 7.57
CA GLY A 97 -4.50 0.64 8.86
C GLY A 97 -4.19 2.09 9.24
N GLY A 98 -3.32 2.78 8.50
CA GLY A 98 -2.91 4.16 8.83
C GLY A 98 -2.16 4.27 10.18
N THR A 99 -1.44 3.24 10.57
CA THR A 99 -0.74 3.13 11.86
C THR A 99 0.73 3.56 11.80
N GLY A 100 1.22 3.96 10.64
CA GLY A 100 2.60 4.43 10.43
C GLY A 100 2.84 5.81 11.03
N TYR A 101 4.12 6.10 11.36
CA TYR A 101 4.57 7.37 11.90
C TYR A 101 5.41 8.20 10.90
N THR A 102 5.31 7.88 9.60
CA THR A 102 6.10 8.55 8.56
C THR A 102 5.29 9.60 7.77
N GLY A 103 3.97 9.66 8.00
CA GLY A 103 3.06 10.51 7.21
C GLY A 103 2.74 9.91 5.83
N GLY A 104 3.14 8.66 5.57
CA GLY A 104 2.96 8.01 4.27
C GLY A 104 1.51 7.80 3.83
N ALA A 105 0.56 7.84 4.78
CA ALA A 105 -0.86 7.74 4.50
C ALA A 105 -1.62 9.09 4.56
N VAL A 106 -0.89 10.22 4.71
CA VAL A 106 -1.50 11.56 4.80
C VAL A 106 -1.56 12.21 3.43
N PRO A 107 -2.75 12.65 2.95
CA PRO A 107 -2.87 13.43 1.74
C PRO A 107 -2.20 14.80 1.88
N LEU A 108 -1.32 15.15 0.95
CA LEU A 108 -0.61 16.43 0.94
C LEU A 108 -1.10 17.37 -0.18
N HIS A 109 -1.98 16.89 -1.05
CA HIS A 109 -2.44 17.61 -2.23
C HIS A 109 -3.92 17.39 -2.46
N SER A 110 -4.65 18.41 -2.90
CA SER A 110 -6.10 18.35 -3.18
C SER A 110 -6.50 17.34 -4.27
N ARG A 111 -5.55 16.94 -5.14
CA ARG A 111 -5.72 15.85 -6.12
C ARG A 111 -5.14 14.52 -5.62
N SER A 112 -5.22 14.25 -4.35
CA SER A 112 -4.86 12.95 -3.80
C SER A 112 -6.02 11.97 -3.90
N ALA A 113 -5.74 10.73 -4.30
CA ALA A 113 -6.67 9.61 -4.28
C ALA A 113 -6.14 8.55 -3.30
N VAL A 114 -6.92 8.22 -2.29
CA VAL A 114 -6.57 7.14 -1.35
C VAL A 114 -7.12 5.82 -1.88
N ILE A 115 -6.27 4.81 -2.02
CA ILE A 115 -6.68 3.43 -2.27
C ILE A 115 -6.60 2.69 -0.94
N ASN A 116 -7.75 2.46 -0.32
CA ASN A 116 -7.84 1.73 0.94
C ASN A 116 -7.90 0.22 0.67
N THR A 117 -6.96 -0.52 1.27
CA THR A 117 -6.79 -1.96 1.01
C THR A 117 -7.60 -2.86 1.95
N GLU A 118 -8.47 -2.33 2.82
CA GLU A 118 -9.14 -3.11 3.88
C GLU A 118 -9.90 -4.35 3.39
N LYS A 119 -10.44 -4.31 2.17
CA LYS A 119 -11.16 -5.44 1.56
C LYS A 119 -10.21 -6.49 0.97
N LEU A 120 -8.95 -6.15 0.73
CA LEU A 120 -7.93 -7.08 0.25
C LEU A 120 -7.34 -7.88 1.42
N ASN A 121 -8.18 -8.65 2.11
CA ASN A 121 -7.88 -9.22 3.43
C ASN A 121 -7.89 -10.75 3.46
N ARG A 122 -7.72 -11.41 2.32
CA ARG A 122 -7.63 -12.87 2.24
C ARG A 122 -6.34 -13.36 2.91
N ILE A 123 -6.45 -14.42 3.69
CA ILE A 123 -5.34 -15.11 4.34
C ILE A 123 -5.39 -16.57 3.92
N SER A 124 -4.28 -17.12 3.43
CA SER A 124 -4.18 -18.54 3.08
C SER A 124 -4.00 -19.42 4.33
N ASP A 125 -4.10 -20.72 4.14
CA ASP A 125 -3.53 -21.69 5.09
C ASP A 125 -2.01 -21.57 5.07
N VAL A 126 -1.36 -22.15 6.10
CA VAL A 126 0.11 -22.26 6.14
C VAL A 126 0.56 -23.36 5.19
N GLU A 127 1.47 -23.05 4.31
CA GLU A 127 2.03 -23.98 3.33
C GLU A 127 3.52 -24.18 3.57
N MET A 128 3.96 -25.44 3.56
CA MET A 128 5.39 -25.77 3.54
C MET A 128 5.92 -25.54 2.12
N ARG A 129 6.92 -24.68 1.99
CA ARG A 129 7.53 -24.36 0.69
C ARG A 129 9.03 -24.49 0.74
N LYS A 130 9.61 -25.05 -0.30
CA LYS A 130 11.04 -25.00 -0.55
C LYS A 130 11.38 -23.66 -1.19
N LEU A 131 12.05 -22.79 -0.43
CA LEU A 131 12.53 -21.53 -0.94
C LEU A 131 13.91 -21.72 -1.61
N GLU A 132 14.16 -20.95 -2.68
CA GLU A 132 15.47 -20.97 -3.35
C GLU A 132 16.57 -20.52 -2.39
N GLY A 133 17.68 -21.26 -2.36
CA GLY A 133 18.79 -21.03 -1.43
C GLY A 133 18.68 -21.79 -0.11
N LEU A 134 17.57 -22.52 0.14
CA LEU A 134 17.41 -23.31 1.36
C LEU A 134 17.34 -24.81 1.07
N ASP A 135 17.97 -25.62 1.93
CA ASP A 135 17.96 -27.08 1.81
C ASP A 135 16.66 -27.72 2.37
N LYS A 136 15.94 -26.98 3.19
CA LYS A 136 14.71 -27.44 3.87
C LYS A 136 13.47 -26.63 3.43
N GLU A 137 12.31 -27.25 3.57
CA GLU A 137 11.04 -26.53 3.48
C GLU A 137 10.81 -25.66 4.70
N VAL A 138 10.11 -24.56 4.48
CA VAL A 138 9.74 -23.60 5.52
C VAL A 138 8.25 -23.29 5.46
N ALA A 139 7.65 -23.04 6.62
CA ALA A 139 6.29 -22.62 6.73
C ALA A 139 6.12 -21.20 6.18
N THR A 140 5.19 -21.02 5.26
CA THR A 140 4.85 -19.73 4.65
C THR A 140 3.36 -19.49 4.73
N ILE A 141 2.95 -18.23 4.82
CA ILE A 141 1.55 -17.81 4.79
C ILE A 141 1.40 -16.65 3.81
N GLN A 142 0.43 -16.72 2.92
CA GLN A 142 0.11 -15.65 1.98
C GLN A 142 -1.04 -14.81 2.53
N ALA A 143 -0.89 -13.49 2.51
CA ALA A 143 -1.90 -12.58 3.00
C ALA A 143 -2.09 -11.40 2.05
N GLY A 144 -3.32 -10.97 1.86
CA GLY A 144 -3.66 -9.76 1.12
C GLY A 144 -3.14 -8.51 1.83
N ALA A 145 -2.95 -7.44 1.08
CA ALA A 145 -2.37 -6.19 1.58
C ALA A 145 -3.17 -5.57 2.74
N GLY A 146 -4.49 -5.77 2.77
CA GLY A 146 -5.39 -5.30 3.83
C GLY A 146 -5.58 -6.27 5.00
N SER A 147 -4.94 -7.44 5.00
CA SER A 147 -5.01 -8.39 6.10
C SER A 147 -4.39 -7.81 7.37
N VAL A 148 -5.15 -7.77 8.45
CA VAL A 148 -4.68 -7.27 9.75
C VAL A 148 -3.63 -8.23 10.31
N ASN A 149 -2.50 -7.70 10.75
CA ASN A 149 -1.36 -8.49 11.23
C ASN A 149 -1.74 -9.51 12.31
N LYS A 150 -2.54 -9.10 13.28
CA LYS A 150 -3.03 -9.99 14.34
C LYS A 150 -3.79 -11.19 13.80
N LYS A 151 -4.65 -11.00 12.78
CA LYS A 151 -5.41 -12.11 12.17
C LYS A 151 -4.49 -13.11 11.45
N VAL A 152 -3.43 -12.62 10.81
CA VAL A 152 -2.42 -13.49 10.19
C VAL A 152 -1.67 -14.29 11.25
N ALA A 153 -1.30 -13.64 12.36
CA ALA A 153 -0.63 -14.30 13.48
C ALA A 153 -1.54 -15.36 14.16
N GLU A 154 -2.83 -15.06 14.34
CA GLU A 154 -3.81 -15.99 14.89
C GLU A 154 -4.03 -17.21 13.96
N LYS A 155 -4.08 -16.98 12.64
CA LYS A 155 -4.17 -18.05 11.64
C LYS A 155 -2.94 -18.96 11.70
N ALA A 156 -1.73 -18.40 11.71
CA ALA A 156 -0.49 -19.16 11.85
C ALA A 156 -0.48 -19.98 13.17
N ALA A 157 -0.88 -19.35 14.28
CA ALA A 157 -0.92 -20.01 15.59
C ALA A 157 -1.93 -21.16 15.64
N SER A 158 -3.08 -21.04 14.98
CA SER A 158 -4.08 -22.12 14.91
C SER A 158 -3.57 -23.37 14.18
N GLU A 159 -2.50 -23.24 13.39
CA GLU A 159 -1.82 -24.31 12.67
C GLU A 159 -0.47 -24.71 13.30
N GLY A 160 -0.19 -24.21 14.53
CA GLY A 160 1.01 -24.57 15.30
C GLY A 160 2.25 -23.75 14.93
N TRP A 161 2.12 -22.63 14.21
CA TRP A 161 3.22 -21.80 13.77
C TRP A 161 3.24 -20.42 14.43
N VAL A 162 4.42 -19.82 14.53
CA VAL A 162 4.58 -18.45 15.04
C VAL A 162 4.82 -17.49 13.88
N PHE A 163 3.95 -16.47 13.76
CA PHE A 163 4.20 -15.35 12.87
C PHE A 163 5.20 -14.39 13.50
N SER A 164 6.30 -14.12 12.79
CA SER A 164 7.48 -13.42 13.34
C SER A 164 7.30 -11.92 13.52
N VAL A 165 6.55 -11.26 12.63
CA VAL A 165 6.34 -9.80 12.65
C VAL A 165 5.26 -9.42 13.65
N ASP A 166 5.64 -8.64 14.68
CA ASP A 166 4.75 -8.34 15.82
C ASP A 166 4.86 -6.86 16.26
N PRO A 167 4.44 -5.90 15.41
CA PRO A 167 4.43 -4.48 15.78
C PRO A 167 3.43 -4.20 16.90
N ASN A 168 3.66 -3.14 17.68
CA ASN A 168 2.74 -2.74 18.76
C ASN A 168 1.31 -2.46 18.25
N SER A 169 1.19 -2.01 16.99
CA SER A 169 -0.08 -1.77 16.30
C SER A 169 -0.67 -3.03 15.64
N ASN A 170 -0.27 -4.23 16.04
CA ASN A 170 -0.62 -5.50 15.35
C ASN A 170 -2.11 -5.72 15.15
N TYR A 171 -2.97 -5.15 16.00
CA TYR A 171 -4.43 -5.22 15.93
C TYR A 171 -5.04 -4.31 14.84
N ALA A 172 -4.29 -3.38 14.30
CA ALA A 172 -4.76 -2.40 13.31
C ALA A 172 -3.87 -2.31 12.06
N CYS A 173 -2.54 -2.55 12.16
CA CYS A 173 -1.66 -2.53 11.00
C CYS A 173 -1.97 -3.71 10.06
N THR A 174 -1.66 -3.51 8.78
CA THR A 174 -1.93 -4.49 7.72
C THR A 174 -0.64 -4.99 7.10
N ILE A 175 -0.70 -6.18 6.48
CA ILE A 175 0.49 -6.80 5.87
C ILE A 175 1.09 -5.93 4.77
N GLY A 176 0.27 -5.30 3.92
CA GLY A 176 0.79 -4.37 2.91
C GLY A 176 1.51 -3.16 3.52
N GLY A 177 0.95 -2.60 4.61
CA GLY A 177 1.60 -1.53 5.37
C GLY A 177 2.88 -1.98 6.04
N ASN A 178 2.91 -3.19 6.62
CA ASN A 178 4.10 -3.75 7.22
C ASN A 178 5.25 -3.92 6.21
N ILE A 179 4.93 -4.34 4.98
CA ILE A 179 5.91 -4.45 3.89
C ILE A 179 6.40 -3.06 3.46
N ALA A 180 5.48 -2.11 3.25
CA ALA A 180 5.81 -0.77 2.77
C ALA A 180 6.71 0.01 3.75
N GLU A 181 6.47 -0.12 5.06
CA GLU A 181 7.17 0.62 6.12
C GLU A 181 8.22 -0.23 6.85
N ASN A 182 8.45 -1.46 6.40
CA ASN A 182 9.35 -2.41 7.05
C ASN A 182 9.07 -2.57 8.55
N ALA A 183 7.83 -2.85 8.92
CA ALA A 183 7.41 -2.94 10.31
C ALA A 183 8.22 -3.99 11.08
N GLY A 184 8.63 -3.62 12.29
CA GLY A 184 9.28 -4.50 13.25
C GLY A 184 8.35 -4.88 14.39
N GLY A 185 8.86 -4.96 15.62
CA GLY A 185 8.10 -5.24 16.82
C GLY A 185 8.94 -5.93 17.88
N LYS A 186 8.27 -6.43 18.92
CA LYS A 186 8.94 -7.07 20.06
C LYS A 186 9.81 -8.26 19.67
N LYS A 187 9.36 -9.02 18.70
CA LYS A 187 10.03 -10.23 18.19
C LYS A 187 11.19 -9.92 17.23
N ALA A 188 11.34 -8.67 16.80
CA ALA A 188 12.36 -8.28 15.82
C ALA A 188 13.79 -8.47 16.32
N VAL A 189 14.01 -8.44 17.64
CA VAL A 189 15.33 -8.76 18.23
C VAL A 189 15.79 -10.16 17.83
N LEU A 190 14.86 -11.13 17.85
CA LEU A 190 15.15 -12.53 17.49
C LEU A 190 15.02 -12.78 15.99
N TRP A 191 13.90 -12.38 15.38
CA TRP A 191 13.53 -12.79 14.02
C TRP A 191 13.62 -11.67 12.97
N GLY A 192 14.11 -10.48 13.35
CA GLY A 192 14.19 -9.35 12.43
C GLY A 192 12.84 -8.65 12.18
N THR A 193 12.84 -7.82 11.17
CA THR A 193 11.69 -7.02 10.73
C THR A 193 10.95 -7.67 9.55
N THR A 194 10.01 -6.97 8.95
CA THR A 194 9.24 -7.50 7.82
C THR A 194 10.14 -7.89 6.64
N VAL A 195 11.15 -7.07 6.29
CA VAL A 195 12.07 -7.37 5.18
C VAL A 195 12.87 -8.66 5.39
N ASP A 196 13.13 -9.02 6.64
CA ASP A 196 13.85 -10.26 6.98
C ASP A 196 12.98 -11.51 6.78
N ASN A 197 11.66 -11.34 6.86
CA ASN A 197 10.68 -12.42 6.87
C ASN A 197 9.85 -12.53 5.59
N VAL A 198 9.83 -11.47 4.75
CA VAL A 198 9.11 -11.52 3.49
C VAL A 198 9.93 -12.27 2.43
N TYR A 199 9.28 -13.26 1.83
CA TYR A 199 9.85 -14.04 0.73
C TYR A 199 9.42 -13.49 -0.62
N TRP A 200 8.15 -13.13 -0.77
CA TRP A 200 7.54 -12.66 -1.99
C TRP A 200 6.45 -11.64 -1.69
N TYR A 201 6.32 -10.67 -2.58
CA TYR A 201 5.19 -9.76 -2.58
C TYR A 201 4.83 -9.31 -3.99
N ARG A 202 3.59 -8.87 -4.16
CA ARG A 202 3.05 -8.30 -5.39
C ARG A 202 2.58 -6.88 -5.15
N MET A 203 2.85 -6.01 -6.09
CA MET A 203 2.37 -4.63 -6.12
C MET A 203 1.97 -4.24 -7.54
N VAL A 204 1.37 -3.07 -7.69
CA VAL A 204 1.06 -2.47 -8.99
C VAL A 204 1.98 -1.27 -9.20
N ASP A 205 2.62 -1.22 -10.36
CA ASP A 205 3.47 -0.10 -10.76
C ASP A 205 2.65 1.10 -11.27
N PRO A 206 3.25 2.30 -11.47
CA PRO A 206 2.54 3.47 -11.98
C PRO A 206 1.92 3.30 -13.37
N ASP A 207 2.42 2.37 -14.18
CA ASP A 207 1.87 2.05 -15.50
C ASP A 207 0.64 1.13 -15.43
N GLY A 208 0.27 0.70 -14.21
CA GLY A 208 -0.83 -0.23 -13.96
C GLY A 208 -0.47 -1.68 -14.27
N ASN A 209 0.81 -2.03 -14.24
CA ASN A 209 1.26 -3.41 -14.39
C ASN A 209 1.49 -4.08 -13.04
N TRP A 210 1.37 -5.40 -13.02
CA TRP A 210 1.79 -6.18 -11.87
C TRP A 210 3.31 -6.19 -11.76
N LEU A 211 3.80 -5.99 -10.54
CA LEU A 211 5.21 -6.19 -10.20
C LEU A 211 5.29 -7.22 -9.07
N GLU A 212 5.84 -8.38 -9.36
CA GLU A 212 6.14 -9.42 -8.39
C GLU A 212 7.62 -9.37 -8.02
N VAL A 213 7.91 -9.39 -6.73
CA VAL A 213 9.27 -9.37 -6.21
C VAL A 213 9.49 -10.58 -5.32
N THR A 214 10.52 -11.36 -5.62
CA THR A 214 10.90 -12.55 -4.87
C THR A 214 12.35 -12.42 -4.38
N ARG A 215 12.60 -12.73 -3.11
CA ARG A 215 13.96 -12.87 -2.58
C ARG A 215 14.46 -14.28 -2.87
N VAL A 216 15.29 -14.44 -3.92
CA VAL A 216 15.67 -15.75 -4.45
C VAL A 216 16.82 -16.44 -3.68
N ASN A 217 17.49 -15.75 -2.79
CA ASN A 217 18.52 -16.35 -1.93
C ASN A 217 18.23 -16.09 -0.44
N HIS A 218 17.03 -16.46 -0.01
CA HIS A 218 16.61 -16.27 1.38
C HIS A 218 17.48 -17.09 2.35
N ASN A 219 17.92 -16.47 3.44
CA ASN A 219 18.78 -17.11 4.44
C ASN A 219 18.08 -17.44 5.78
N LEU A 220 16.75 -17.20 5.86
CA LEU A 220 15.94 -17.31 7.09
C LEU A 220 16.47 -16.47 8.27
N GLY A 221 17.26 -15.46 7.97
CA GLY A 221 17.88 -14.59 8.95
C GLY A 221 17.79 -13.12 8.55
N LYS A 222 18.36 -12.28 9.39
CA LYS A 222 18.37 -10.83 9.16
C LYS A 222 19.15 -10.51 7.89
N ILE A 223 18.51 -9.72 7.03
CA ILE A 223 19.01 -9.41 5.69
C ILE A 223 20.40 -8.76 5.70
N HIS A 224 20.69 -7.94 6.70
CA HIS A 224 21.99 -7.26 6.84
C HIS A 224 23.15 -8.20 7.21
N LEU A 225 22.86 -9.43 7.62
CA LEU A 225 23.88 -10.45 7.87
C LEU A 225 24.26 -11.23 6.60
N GLN A 226 23.60 -10.95 5.50
CA GLN A 226 23.86 -11.59 4.21
C GLN A 226 24.76 -10.68 3.37
N GLU A 227 25.86 -11.23 2.82
CA GLU A 227 26.80 -10.45 2.01
C GLU A 227 26.17 -9.96 0.71
N ASP A 228 25.46 -10.84 0.02
CA ASP A 228 24.72 -10.54 -1.20
C ASP A 228 23.25 -10.89 -1.00
N VAL A 229 22.38 -9.93 -1.25
CA VAL A 229 20.94 -10.13 -1.25
C VAL A 229 20.43 -10.05 -2.69
N VAL A 230 19.72 -11.07 -3.13
CA VAL A 230 19.27 -11.17 -4.52
C VAL A 230 17.75 -11.16 -4.59
N PHE A 231 17.22 -10.23 -5.36
CA PHE A 231 15.79 -10.13 -5.66
C PHE A 231 15.56 -10.35 -7.15
N GLU A 232 14.53 -11.10 -7.48
CA GLU A 232 13.97 -11.20 -8.80
C GLU A 232 12.70 -10.36 -8.87
N ALA A 233 12.63 -9.45 -9.84
CA ALA A 233 11.48 -8.63 -10.12
C ALA A 233 10.89 -9.00 -11.49
N VAL A 234 9.60 -9.32 -11.52
CA VAL A 234 8.86 -9.74 -12.70
C VAL A 234 7.69 -8.80 -12.93
N TRP A 235 7.69 -8.10 -14.08
CA TRP A 235 6.56 -7.26 -14.50
C TRP A 235 5.64 -8.07 -15.40
N LYS A 236 4.34 -7.99 -15.14
CA LYS A 236 3.28 -8.64 -15.93
C LYS A 236 2.20 -7.64 -16.32
N GLN A 237 1.50 -7.86 -17.40
CA GLN A 237 0.42 -6.97 -17.83
C GLN A 237 -0.71 -6.89 -16.80
N GLY A 238 -1.08 -5.66 -16.39
CA GLY A 238 -2.09 -5.42 -15.37
C GLY A 238 -3.54 -5.56 -15.83
N ASN A 239 -3.81 -5.75 -17.12
CA ASN A 239 -5.16 -5.92 -17.67
C ASN A 239 -5.70 -7.36 -17.59
N LYS A 240 -4.97 -8.26 -16.96
CA LYS A 240 -5.34 -9.66 -16.72
C LYS A 240 -5.01 -10.01 -15.27
N SER A 241 -5.63 -11.06 -14.74
CA SER A 241 -5.25 -11.59 -13.43
C SER A 241 -3.78 -11.99 -13.42
N PRO A 242 -3.07 -11.80 -12.31
CA PRO A 242 -1.62 -11.92 -12.26
C PRO A 242 -1.10 -13.32 -12.62
N GLU A 243 -1.91 -14.37 -12.38
CA GLU A 243 -1.56 -15.76 -12.74
C GLU A 243 -1.57 -16.01 -14.27
N LYS A 244 -2.43 -15.27 -14.99
CA LYS A 244 -2.61 -15.40 -16.45
C LYS A 244 -1.96 -14.29 -17.24
N ALA A 245 -1.42 -13.29 -16.56
CA ALA A 245 -0.85 -12.11 -17.19
C ALA A 245 0.49 -12.44 -17.85
N PRO A 246 0.70 -12.05 -19.13
CA PRO A 246 1.98 -12.25 -19.79
C PRO A 246 3.07 -11.40 -19.12
N ILE A 247 4.27 -12.00 -19.04
CA ILE A 247 5.46 -11.31 -18.53
C ILE A 247 5.89 -10.26 -19.56
N ILE A 248 6.06 -9.01 -19.11
CA ILE A 248 6.57 -7.89 -19.92
C ILE A 248 8.08 -7.77 -19.75
N ARG A 249 8.56 -7.96 -18.52
CA ARG A 249 9.95 -7.72 -18.15
C ARG A 249 10.34 -8.57 -16.95
N LYS A 250 11.59 -9.00 -16.93
CA LYS A 250 12.21 -9.66 -15.77
C LYS A 250 13.56 -8.99 -15.48
N LYS A 251 13.87 -8.75 -14.21
CA LYS A 251 15.16 -8.19 -13.80
C LYS A 251 15.59 -8.78 -12.48
N THR A 252 16.85 -9.13 -12.39
CA THR A 252 17.50 -9.54 -11.14
C THR A 252 18.27 -8.36 -10.55
N PHE A 253 18.05 -8.08 -9.27
CA PHE A 253 18.77 -7.09 -8.50
C PHE A 253 19.67 -7.81 -7.49
N ARG A 254 20.94 -7.48 -7.49
CA ARG A 254 21.90 -7.96 -6.51
C ARG A 254 22.36 -6.76 -5.68
N LEU A 255 22.08 -6.81 -4.40
CA LEU A 255 22.46 -5.78 -3.42
C LEU A 255 23.51 -6.35 -2.51
N LYS A 256 24.62 -5.64 -2.37
CA LYS A 256 25.62 -5.99 -1.36
C LYS A 256 25.13 -5.51 -0.01
N GLY A 257 25.19 -6.38 0.99
CA GLY A 257 24.94 -6.05 2.37
C GLY A 257 25.87 -4.92 2.81
N PRO A 258 25.39 -3.95 3.61
CA PRO A 258 26.24 -2.88 4.11
C PRO A 258 27.34 -3.47 4.98
N LYS A 259 28.59 -3.16 4.64
CA LYS A 259 29.74 -3.49 5.51
C LYS A 259 29.76 -2.49 6.68
N PHE A 260 28.82 -2.63 7.61
CA PHE A 260 28.90 -1.91 8.86
C PHE A 260 29.92 -2.63 9.75
N ARG A 261 30.99 -1.93 10.08
CA ARG A 261 31.69 -2.27 11.31
C ARG A 261 30.73 -1.94 12.45
N THR A 262 30.17 -2.97 13.07
CA THR A 262 29.69 -2.78 14.44
C THR A 262 30.87 -2.25 15.25
N PRO A 263 30.74 -1.14 15.98
CA PRO A 263 31.78 -0.74 16.93
C PRO A 263 32.04 -1.95 17.81
N ASP A 264 33.32 -2.33 17.93
CA ASP A 264 33.71 -3.36 18.89
C ASP A 264 33.09 -2.94 20.23
N ARG A 265 32.32 -3.83 20.82
CA ARG A 265 31.79 -3.59 22.15
C ARG A 265 32.97 -3.43 23.06
N VAL A 266 33.20 -2.21 23.55
CA VAL A 266 34.13 -1.93 24.63
C VAL A 266 33.51 -2.42 25.94
#